data_bf8e3ef7325c580278a440eb0d00032a
#
_entry.id   bf8e3ef7325c580278a440eb0d00032a
#
_cell.length_a   1.000
_cell.length_b   1.000
_cell.length_c   1.000
_cell.angle_alpha   90.00
_cell.angle_beta   90.00
_cell.angle_gamma   90.00
#
_symmetry.space_group_name_H-M   'P 1'
#
loop_
_entity.id
_entity.type
_entity.pdbx_description
1 polymer ?
#
loop_
_entity_poly.entity_id
_entity_poly.type
_entity_poly.pdbx_seq_one_letter_code
_entity_poly.pdbx_strand_id
1 'polypeptide(L)'
;MIQDRLKALRSEMAKRGISLYVVPTADFHESEYVGEHFKARKYITGFTGSAGTAVITMDEAGLWTDGRYFVQAAAQLKDTTVKLFKIGEEGVPTVDEYIKDTLSDGGVIGFDGRVVNAAWGKRLSEIAKEKHGSMYVNEDLIDLIWTDRPPMSKEAVMIFDNKYTGDRKSTRL
;
A
#
# COMPACT_ATOMS: atom_id res chain seq x y z
N MET A 1 6.68 15.17 9.73
CA MET A 1 7.23 15.09 8.35
C MET A 1 7.22 13.63 7.88
N ILE A 2 7.49 13.31 6.60
CA ILE A 2 7.49 11.90 6.10
C ILE A 2 8.53 11.06 6.81
N GLN A 3 9.73 11.60 7.06
CA GLN A 3 10.80 10.90 7.78
C GLN A 3 10.37 10.45 9.18
N ASP A 4 9.60 11.27 9.91
CA ASP A 4 9.13 10.92 11.25
C ASP A 4 8.12 9.78 11.20
N ARG A 5 7.23 9.78 10.19
CA ARG A 5 6.27 8.70 9.96
C ARG A 5 6.98 7.39 9.60
N LEU A 6 7.97 7.44 8.71
CA LEU A 6 8.80 6.27 8.38
C LEU A 6 9.54 5.74 9.59
N LYS A 7 10.12 6.64 10.42
CA LYS A 7 10.79 6.25 11.67
C LYS A 7 9.82 5.60 12.66
N ALA A 8 8.62 6.15 12.82
CA ALA A 8 7.58 5.59 13.68
C ALA A 8 7.14 4.20 13.18
N LEU A 9 6.90 4.04 11.87
CA LEU A 9 6.54 2.73 11.29
C LEU A 9 7.65 1.70 11.51
N ARG A 10 8.90 2.05 11.24
CA ARG A 10 10.06 1.16 11.49
C ARG A 10 10.18 0.76 12.96
N SER A 11 9.86 1.65 13.89
CA SER A 11 9.80 1.31 15.32
C SER A 11 8.75 0.25 15.62
N GLU A 12 7.55 0.36 15.02
CA GLU A 12 6.51 -0.66 15.18
C GLU A 12 6.85 -1.98 14.48
N MET A 13 7.51 -1.91 13.31
CA MET A 13 8.04 -3.09 12.62
C MET A 13 9.08 -3.82 13.47
N ALA A 14 10.05 -3.09 14.05
CA ALA A 14 11.10 -3.67 14.89
C ALA A 14 10.55 -4.39 16.12
N LYS A 15 9.54 -3.81 16.79
CA LYS A 15 8.87 -4.44 17.95
C LYS A 15 8.23 -5.81 17.62
N ARG A 16 7.90 -6.03 16.35
CA ARG A 16 7.20 -7.25 15.85
C ARG A 16 8.09 -8.15 15.00
N GLY A 17 9.37 -7.80 14.85
CA GLY A 17 10.31 -8.54 14.01
C GLY A 17 9.98 -8.49 12.52
N ILE A 18 9.27 -7.44 12.04
CA ILE A 18 8.88 -7.29 10.64
C ILE A 18 10.05 -6.71 9.85
N SER A 19 10.47 -7.41 8.78
CA SER A 19 11.60 -7.02 7.94
C SER A 19 11.23 -5.94 6.90
N LEU A 20 10.04 -6.04 6.33
CA LEU A 20 9.48 -5.06 5.40
C LEU A 20 7.96 -4.96 5.55
N TYR A 21 7.40 -3.78 5.25
CA TYR A 21 5.97 -3.50 5.36
C TYR A 21 5.42 -2.95 4.05
N VAL A 22 4.34 -3.57 3.56
CA VAL A 22 3.70 -3.22 2.28
C VAL A 22 2.44 -2.39 2.52
N VAL A 23 2.33 -1.26 1.83
CA VAL A 23 1.19 -0.34 1.93
C VAL A 23 0.64 -0.04 0.53
N PRO A 24 -0.37 -0.76 0.06
CA PRO A 24 -1.01 -0.49 -1.22
C PRO A 24 -1.94 0.73 -1.18
N THR A 25 -2.36 1.18 -2.36
CA THR A 25 -3.58 1.99 -2.49
C THR A 25 -4.75 1.04 -2.61
N ALA A 26 -5.43 0.76 -1.52
CA ALA A 26 -6.59 -0.11 -1.49
C ALA A 26 -7.47 0.19 -0.29
N ASP A 27 -8.76 -0.15 -0.41
CA ASP A 27 -9.70 -0.32 0.69
C ASP A 27 -10.09 -1.82 0.81
N PHE A 28 -11.08 -2.13 1.63
CA PHE A 28 -11.55 -3.52 1.81
C PHE A 28 -12.21 -4.14 0.58
N HIS A 29 -12.49 -3.35 -0.47
CA HIS A 29 -13.17 -3.77 -1.69
C HIS A 29 -12.29 -3.62 -2.95
N GLU A 30 -11.01 -3.22 -2.79
CA GLU A 30 -10.12 -2.86 -3.91
C GLU A 30 -10.73 -1.77 -4.81
N SER A 31 -11.37 -0.78 -4.21
CA SER A 31 -11.96 0.34 -4.96
C SER A 31 -10.88 1.17 -5.66
N GLU A 32 -11.17 1.68 -6.85
CA GLU A 32 -10.27 2.58 -7.58
C GLU A 32 -10.03 3.89 -6.82
N TYR A 33 -11.08 4.39 -6.16
CA TYR A 33 -11.02 5.61 -5.34
C TYR A 33 -11.32 5.28 -3.90
N VAL A 34 -10.29 5.34 -3.08
CA VAL A 34 -10.37 5.00 -1.66
C VAL A 34 -10.78 6.21 -0.82
N GLY A 35 -11.60 5.97 0.21
CA GLY A 35 -11.94 6.98 1.21
C GLY A 35 -10.72 7.46 2.01
N GLU A 36 -10.83 8.62 2.69
CA GLU A 36 -9.71 9.25 3.41
C GLU A 36 -9.08 8.31 4.46
N HIS A 37 -9.89 7.47 5.13
CA HIS A 37 -9.41 6.47 6.08
C HIS A 37 -8.37 5.51 5.46
N PHE A 38 -8.55 5.14 4.19
CA PHE A 38 -7.72 4.17 3.50
C PHE A 38 -6.50 4.77 2.79
N LYS A 39 -6.24 6.07 2.95
CA LYS A 39 -5.09 6.75 2.32
C LYS A 39 -3.76 6.51 3.06
N ALA A 40 -3.56 5.31 3.60
CA ALA A 40 -2.36 4.89 4.34
C ALA A 40 -1.07 5.11 3.52
N ARG A 41 -1.07 4.74 2.22
CA ARG A 41 0.07 4.96 1.33
C ARG A 41 0.39 6.46 1.16
N LYS A 42 -0.64 7.32 0.99
CA LYS A 42 -0.46 8.79 0.97
C LYS A 42 0.12 9.29 2.30
N TYR A 43 -0.38 8.79 3.42
CA TYR A 43 0.11 9.17 4.74
C TYR A 43 1.60 8.86 4.90
N ILE A 44 2.04 7.65 4.55
CA ILE A 44 3.42 7.22 4.80
C ILE A 44 4.44 7.76 3.78
N THR A 45 4.02 8.08 2.54
CA THR A 45 4.93 8.54 1.48
C THR A 45 4.80 10.02 1.14
N GLY A 46 3.66 10.65 1.41
CA GLY A 46 3.33 11.99 0.92
C GLY A 46 2.81 12.04 -0.52
N PHE A 47 2.86 10.93 -1.27
CA PHE A 47 2.37 10.87 -2.64
C PHE A 47 0.83 10.83 -2.68
N THR A 48 0.20 11.70 -3.49
CA THR A 48 -1.25 11.90 -3.53
C THR A 48 -1.96 11.28 -4.73
N GLY A 49 -1.23 10.70 -5.70
CA GLY A 49 -1.83 10.00 -6.85
C GLY A 49 -2.75 8.84 -6.42
N SER A 50 -3.68 8.44 -7.26
CA SER A 50 -4.67 7.39 -6.91
C SER A 50 -4.16 5.96 -7.04
N ALA A 51 -3.02 5.73 -7.68
CA ALA A 51 -2.45 4.40 -7.86
C ALA A 51 -0.99 4.33 -7.39
N GLY A 52 -0.66 3.28 -6.67
CA GLY A 52 0.71 2.99 -6.24
C GLY A 52 0.76 2.11 -4.99
N THR A 53 1.93 1.52 -4.80
CA THR A 53 2.25 0.69 -3.63
C THR A 53 3.54 1.19 -2.99
N ALA A 54 3.55 1.32 -1.68
CA ALA A 54 4.77 1.58 -0.95
C ALA A 54 5.30 0.29 -0.31
N VAL A 55 6.62 0.12 -0.33
CA VAL A 55 7.32 -0.91 0.45
C VAL A 55 8.35 -0.20 1.33
N ILE A 56 8.27 -0.47 2.61
CA ILE A 56 9.14 0.12 3.63
C ILE A 56 9.97 -1.01 4.26
N THR A 57 11.29 -0.91 4.16
CA THR A 57 12.23 -1.77 4.88
C THR A 57 12.79 -1.02 6.10
N MET A 58 13.64 -1.66 6.88
CA MET A 58 14.29 -1.00 8.01
C MET A 58 15.17 0.19 7.57
N ASP A 59 15.73 0.13 6.36
CA ASP A 59 16.69 1.12 5.86
C ASP A 59 16.14 1.97 4.73
N GLU A 60 15.29 1.40 3.87
CA GLU A 60 14.80 2.05 2.65
C GLU A 60 13.27 2.21 2.66
N ALA A 61 12.76 3.07 1.78
CA ALA A 61 11.35 3.17 1.47
C ALA A 61 11.20 3.42 -0.04
N GLY A 62 10.33 2.67 -0.68
CA GLY A 62 10.05 2.78 -2.10
C GLY A 62 8.58 3.02 -2.39
N LEU A 63 8.29 3.77 -3.45
CA LEU A 63 6.96 3.95 -4.02
C LEU A 63 6.98 3.47 -5.46
N TRP A 64 6.16 2.47 -5.77
CA TRP A 64 5.85 2.02 -7.13
C TRP A 64 4.60 2.69 -7.62
N THR A 65 4.66 3.31 -8.81
CA THR A 65 3.50 3.91 -9.47
C THR A 65 3.65 3.83 -10.99
N ASP A 66 2.57 4.00 -11.74
CA ASP A 66 2.55 3.90 -13.20
C ASP A 66 2.79 5.24 -13.91
N GLY A 67 2.92 5.21 -15.23
CA GLY A 67 3.31 6.36 -16.06
C GLY A 67 2.43 7.60 -15.93
N ARG A 68 1.17 7.45 -15.51
CA ARG A 68 0.25 8.58 -15.27
C ARG A 68 0.75 9.51 -14.17
N TYR A 69 1.59 8.99 -13.27
CA TYR A 69 2.00 9.68 -12.04
C TYR A 69 3.49 9.95 -11.92
N PHE A 70 4.34 9.59 -12.89
CA PHE A 70 5.80 9.73 -12.77
C PHE A 70 6.24 11.16 -12.44
N VAL A 71 5.70 12.15 -13.13
CA VAL A 71 6.04 13.57 -12.90
C VAL A 71 5.56 14.03 -11.53
N GLN A 72 4.31 13.72 -11.17
CA GLN A 72 3.74 14.09 -9.89
C GLN A 72 4.50 13.44 -8.73
N ALA A 73 4.77 12.13 -8.83
CA ALA A 73 5.49 11.39 -7.81
C ALA A 73 6.92 11.92 -7.64
N ALA A 74 7.64 12.18 -8.73
CA ALA A 74 8.98 12.76 -8.67
C ALA A 74 8.99 14.12 -7.95
N ALA A 75 8.00 14.98 -8.24
CA ALA A 75 7.89 16.27 -7.58
C ALA A 75 7.55 16.15 -6.08
N GLN A 76 6.62 15.27 -5.72
CA GLN A 76 6.15 15.11 -4.33
C GLN A 76 7.14 14.36 -3.43
N LEU A 77 7.98 13.49 -4.00
CA LEU A 77 8.96 12.73 -3.25
C LEU A 77 10.34 13.40 -3.16
N LYS A 78 10.56 14.51 -3.89
CA LYS A 78 11.87 15.18 -4.04
C LYS A 78 12.58 15.45 -2.71
N ASP A 79 11.83 15.89 -1.70
CA ASP A 79 12.38 16.27 -0.39
C ASP A 79 12.14 15.17 0.67
N THR A 80 11.93 13.94 0.23
CA THR A 80 11.74 12.77 1.09
C THR A 80 12.84 11.74 0.88
N THR A 81 12.88 10.72 1.75
CA THR A 81 13.76 9.55 1.58
C THR A 81 13.08 8.40 0.83
N VAL A 82 11.89 8.62 0.27
CA VAL A 82 11.14 7.60 -0.48
C VAL A 82 11.64 7.56 -1.91
N LYS A 83 12.17 6.44 -2.36
CA LYS A 83 12.62 6.20 -3.74
C LYS A 83 11.42 6.00 -4.66
N LEU A 84 11.43 6.61 -5.84
CA LEU A 84 10.43 6.38 -6.87
C LEU A 84 10.84 5.21 -7.78
N PHE A 85 9.99 4.19 -7.85
CA PHE A 85 10.08 3.09 -8.80
C PHE A 85 9.00 3.25 -9.88
N LYS A 86 9.43 3.49 -11.10
CA LYS A 86 8.55 3.76 -12.26
C LYS A 86 8.17 2.44 -12.91
N ILE A 87 6.97 1.93 -12.61
CA ILE A 87 6.48 0.64 -13.14
C ILE A 87 6.53 0.64 -14.67
N GLY A 88 7.17 -0.39 -15.24
CA GLY A 88 7.29 -0.59 -16.69
C GLY A 88 8.51 0.03 -17.34
N GLU A 89 9.30 0.82 -16.62
CA GLU A 89 10.60 1.30 -17.12
C GLU A 89 11.66 0.19 -17.04
N GLU A 90 12.59 0.21 -17.97
CA GLU A 90 13.68 -0.78 -18.03
C GLU A 90 14.55 -0.75 -16.76
N GLY A 91 14.85 -1.93 -16.22
CA GLY A 91 15.65 -2.08 -15.01
C GLY A 91 14.92 -1.75 -13.70
N VAL A 92 13.62 -1.43 -13.74
CA VAL A 92 12.81 -1.20 -12.53
C VAL A 92 12.13 -2.50 -12.12
N PRO A 93 12.45 -3.07 -10.94
CA PRO A 93 11.81 -4.30 -10.46
C PRO A 93 10.34 -4.06 -10.14
N THR A 94 9.52 -5.08 -10.32
CA THR A 94 8.17 -5.11 -9.76
C THR A 94 8.22 -5.11 -8.23
N VAL A 95 7.09 -4.83 -7.58
CA VAL A 95 6.98 -4.91 -6.12
C VAL A 95 7.35 -6.31 -5.62
N ASP A 96 6.85 -7.35 -6.28
CA ASP A 96 7.08 -8.74 -5.88
C ASP A 96 8.58 -9.13 -6.04
N GLU A 97 9.23 -8.73 -7.13
CA GLU A 97 10.68 -8.93 -7.34
C GLU A 97 11.51 -8.19 -6.29
N TYR A 98 11.20 -6.91 -6.03
CA TYR A 98 11.90 -6.14 -5.01
C TYR A 98 11.76 -6.77 -3.61
N ILE A 99 10.57 -7.21 -3.24
CA ILE A 99 10.34 -7.91 -1.97
C ILE A 99 11.17 -9.18 -1.90
N LYS A 100 11.17 -9.99 -2.97
CA LYS A 100 11.93 -11.24 -3.05
C LYS A 100 13.44 -11.00 -2.92
N ASP A 101 13.96 -9.96 -3.56
CA ASP A 101 15.39 -9.63 -3.54
C ASP A 101 15.84 -9.03 -2.20
N THR A 102 14.97 -8.26 -1.56
CA THR A 102 15.27 -7.53 -0.33
C THR A 102 15.02 -8.36 0.93
N LEU A 103 14.05 -9.28 0.91
CA LEU A 103 13.72 -10.09 2.07
C LEU A 103 14.87 -11.04 2.40
N SER A 104 15.42 -10.90 3.60
CA SER A 104 16.43 -11.82 4.14
C SER A 104 15.84 -13.19 4.46
N ASP A 105 16.69 -14.20 4.60
CA ASP A 105 16.28 -15.52 5.07
C ASP A 105 15.66 -15.43 6.46
N GLY A 106 14.54 -16.10 6.68
CA GLY A 106 13.73 -15.98 7.90
C GLY A 106 12.96 -14.66 8.06
N GLY A 107 12.99 -13.77 7.07
CA GLY A 107 12.37 -12.46 7.13
C GLY A 107 10.84 -12.48 7.20
N VAL A 108 10.25 -11.39 7.72
CA VAL A 108 8.80 -11.25 7.91
C VAL A 108 8.26 -10.14 7.02
N ILE A 109 7.26 -10.47 6.19
CA ILE A 109 6.51 -9.52 5.36
C ILE A 109 5.28 -9.05 6.14
N GLY A 110 5.18 -7.74 6.43
CA GLY A 110 4.04 -7.14 7.10
C GLY A 110 3.13 -6.37 6.14
N PHE A 111 1.82 -6.42 6.36
CA PHE A 111 0.81 -5.56 5.71
C PHE A 111 -0.53 -5.65 6.46
N ASP A 112 -1.44 -4.69 6.22
CA ASP A 112 -2.84 -4.84 6.65
C ASP A 112 -3.54 -5.88 5.77
N GLY A 113 -3.84 -7.05 6.33
CA GLY A 113 -4.49 -8.16 5.60
C GLY A 113 -5.89 -7.86 5.06
N ARG A 114 -6.49 -6.74 5.46
CA ARG A 114 -7.82 -6.32 4.99
C ARG A 114 -7.79 -5.58 3.66
N VAL A 115 -6.61 -5.06 3.25
CA VAL A 115 -6.43 -4.24 2.03
C VAL A 115 -5.52 -4.91 0.98
N VAL A 116 -5.17 -6.16 1.19
CA VAL A 116 -4.41 -6.97 0.22
C VAL A 116 -5.31 -8.11 -0.23
N ASN A 117 -5.55 -8.22 -1.53
CA ASN A 117 -6.39 -9.29 -2.07
C ASN A 117 -5.74 -10.68 -1.93
N ALA A 118 -6.58 -11.72 -1.97
CA ALA A 118 -6.15 -13.10 -1.74
C ALA A 118 -5.09 -13.58 -2.76
N ALA A 119 -5.18 -13.14 -4.01
CA ALA A 119 -4.21 -13.54 -5.05
C ALA A 119 -2.82 -12.97 -4.77
N TRP A 120 -2.75 -11.69 -4.42
CA TRP A 120 -1.48 -11.06 -4.07
C TRP A 120 -0.95 -11.56 -2.71
N GLY A 121 -1.81 -11.69 -1.71
CA GLY A 121 -1.45 -12.29 -0.42
C GLY A 121 -0.85 -13.70 -0.56
N LYS A 122 -1.37 -14.51 -1.50
CA LYS A 122 -0.81 -15.82 -1.81
C LYS A 122 0.61 -15.71 -2.40
N ARG A 123 0.85 -14.81 -3.37
CA ARG A 123 2.21 -14.58 -3.92
C ARG A 123 3.19 -14.12 -2.85
N LEU A 124 2.79 -13.16 -1.99
CA LEU A 124 3.63 -12.72 -0.87
C LEU A 124 3.94 -13.87 0.11
N SER A 125 2.96 -14.75 0.35
CA SER A 125 3.18 -15.96 1.16
C SER A 125 4.18 -16.94 0.51
N GLU A 126 4.13 -17.08 -0.80
CA GLU A 126 5.08 -17.91 -1.54
C GLU A 126 6.51 -17.32 -1.46
N ILE A 127 6.66 -16.02 -1.66
CA ILE A 127 7.95 -15.31 -1.48
C ILE A 127 8.50 -15.49 -0.05
N ALA A 128 7.65 -15.30 0.97
CA ALA A 128 8.06 -15.50 2.35
C ALA A 128 8.55 -16.95 2.60
N LYS A 129 7.81 -17.94 2.10
CA LYS A 129 8.18 -19.35 2.22
C LYS A 129 9.51 -19.71 1.52
N GLU A 130 9.76 -19.15 0.33
CA GLU A 130 11.03 -19.34 -0.39
C GLU A 130 12.24 -18.82 0.42
N LYS A 131 12.00 -17.85 1.29
CA LYS A 131 13.00 -17.26 2.20
C LYS A 131 12.91 -17.82 3.63
N HIS A 132 12.27 -18.96 3.86
CA HIS A 132 12.03 -19.55 5.18
C HIS A 132 11.40 -18.57 6.19
N GLY A 133 10.73 -17.55 5.70
CA GLY A 133 10.13 -16.46 6.45
C GLY A 133 8.64 -16.65 6.73
N SER A 134 8.00 -15.57 7.14
CA SER A 134 6.57 -15.58 7.49
C SER A 134 5.89 -14.26 7.12
N MET A 135 4.58 -14.17 7.37
CA MET A 135 3.80 -12.96 7.16
C MET A 135 3.21 -12.45 8.47
N TYR A 136 3.11 -11.13 8.62
CA TYR A 136 2.42 -10.45 9.70
C TYR A 136 1.26 -9.62 9.11
N VAL A 137 0.01 -10.09 9.26
CA VAL A 137 -1.15 -9.57 8.52
C VAL A 137 -2.34 -9.18 9.40
N ASN A 138 -2.21 -9.34 10.72
CA ASN A 138 -3.33 -9.21 11.65
C ASN A 138 -3.54 -7.79 12.19
N GLU A 139 -2.62 -6.88 11.91
CA GLU A 139 -2.64 -5.53 12.47
C GLU A 139 -2.20 -4.50 11.42
N ASP A 140 -2.92 -3.40 11.30
CA ASP A 140 -2.51 -2.25 10.49
C ASP A 140 -1.55 -1.37 11.30
N LEU A 141 -0.25 -1.47 10.99
CA LEU A 141 0.77 -0.66 11.68
C LEU A 141 0.65 0.84 11.38
N ILE A 142 0.01 1.22 10.27
CA ILE A 142 -0.25 2.63 9.97
C ILE A 142 -1.27 3.21 10.96
N ASP A 143 -2.25 2.42 11.38
CA ASP A 143 -3.25 2.86 12.37
C ASP A 143 -2.63 3.21 13.72
N LEU A 144 -1.55 2.52 14.10
CA LEU A 144 -0.83 2.78 15.35
C LEU A 144 -0.06 4.11 15.36
N ILE A 145 0.32 4.60 14.18
CA ILE A 145 1.16 5.81 14.03
C ILE A 145 0.42 7.01 13.46
N TRP A 146 -0.77 6.79 12.89
CA TRP A 146 -1.59 7.84 12.31
C TRP A 146 -2.69 8.28 13.30
N THR A 147 -2.30 9.05 14.30
CA THR A 147 -3.14 9.41 15.45
C THR A 147 -4.37 10.25 15.11
N ASP A 148 -4.32 11.01 14.00
CA ASP A 148 -5.41 11.83 13.47
C ASP A 148 -6.04 11.20 12.21
N ARG A 149 -5.99 9.86 12.07
CA ARG A 149 -6.57 9.13 10.95
C ARG A 149 -8.07 9.41 10.85
N PRO A 150 -8.57 9.86 9.66
CA PRO A 150 -10.00 10.04 9.47
C PRO A 150 -10.76 8.75 9.74
N PRO A 151 -11.91 8.78 10.41
CA PRO A 151 -12.71 7.59 10.64
C PRO A 151 -13.29 7.06 9.33
N MET A 152 -13.59 5.76 9.28
CA MET A 152 -14.40 5.21 8.19
C MET A 152 -15.78 5.85 8.20
N SER A 153 -16.33 6.10 6.99
CA SER A 153 -17.72 6.56 6.87
C SER A 153 -18.68 5.55 7.49
N LYS A 154 -19.65 6.07 8.25
CA LYS A 154 -20.78 5.32 8.80
C LYS A 154 -22.09 5.67 8.12
N GLU A 155 -22.02 6.40 7.00
CA GLU A 155 -23.19 6.76 6.22
C GLU A 155 -23.90 5.51 5.70
N ALA A 156 -25.23 5.53 5.75
CA ALA A 156 -26.02 4.43 5.22
C ALA A 156 -25.90 4.33 3.70
N VAL A 157 -25.96 3.10 3.20
CA VAL A 157 -26.06 2.86 1.76
C VAL A 157 -27.36 3.49 1.25
N MET A 158 -27.23 4.33 0.21
CA MET A 158 -28.38 4.99 -0.41
C MET A 158 -28.69 4.37 -1.79
N ILE A 159 -29.97 4.30 -2.10
CA ILE A 159 -30.41 3.94 -3.45
C ILE A 159 -30.25 5.17 -4.34
N PHE A 160 -29.39 5.07 -5.35
CA PHE A 160 -29.19 6.16 -6.29
C PHE A 160 -30.22 6.08 -7.42
N ASP A 161 -30.89 7.22 -7.74
CA ASP A 161 -31.93 7.28 -8.76
C ASP A 161 -31.36 6.92 -10.14
N ASN A 162 -32.06 6.07 -10.87
CA ASN A 162 -31.66 5.57 -12.20
C ASN A 162 -31.37 6.69 -13.20
N LYS A 163 -31.98 7.86 -13.07
CA LYS A 163 -31.73 9.02 -13.95
C LYS A 163 -30.27 9.52 -13.88
N TYR A 164 -29.53 9.18 -12.81
CA TYR A 164 -28.12 9.56 -12.64
C TYR A 164 -27.14 8.41 -12.86
N THR A 165 -27.60 7.14 -12.89
CA THR A 165 -26.73 5.96 -12.93
C THR A 165 -26.55 5.37 -14.33
N GLY A 166 -27.29 5.87 -15.34
CA GLY A 166 -27.33 5.25 -16.67
C GLY A 166 -27.98 3.87 -16.66
N ASP A 167 -27.78 3.11 -17.76
CA ASP A 167 -28.37 1.78 -17.95
C ASP A 167 -27.80 0.75 -16.96
N ARG A 168 -28.69 -0.03 -16.35
CA ARG A 168 -28.32 -1.18 -15.52
C ARG A 168 -27.79 -2.32 -16.40
N LYS A 169 -26.83 -3.11 -15.91
CA LYS A 169 -26.39 -4.35 -16.55
C LYS A 169 -27.54 -5.30 -16.89
N SER A 170 -28.59 -5.32 -16.06
CA SER A 170 -29.79 -6.17 -16.24
C SER A 170 -30.73 -5.72 -17.36
N THR A 171 -30.58 -4.50 -17.87
CA THR A 171 -31.39 -3.98 -19.01
C THR A 171 -30.70 -4.13 -20.37
N ARG A 172 -29.47 -4.66 -20.39
CA ARG A 172 -28.70 -5.00 -21.59
C ARG A 172 -28.84 -6.47 -21.98
N LEU A 173 -30.06 -6.96 -22.05
CA LEU A 173 -30.42 -8.26 -22.68
C LEU A 173 -30.84 -8.06 -24.09
#